data_67cb3dc148eaa0981c36ec0403c04a07
#
_entry.id   67cb3dc148eaa0981c36ec0403c04a07
#
_cell.length_a   1.000
_cell.length_b   1.000
_cell.length_c   1.000
_cell.angle_alpha   90.00
_cell.angle_beta   90.00
_cell.angle_gamma   90.00
#
_symmetry.space_group_name_H-M   'P 1'
#
loop_
_entity.id
_entity.type
_entity.pdbx_description
1 polymer ?
#
loop_
_entity_poly.entity_id
_entity_poly.type
_entity_poly.pdbx_seq_one_letter_code
_entity_poly.pdbx_strand_id
1 'polypeptide(L)'
;MITGILEITDGEILVDGKSIITNPIEAKKAIGFVSDDPNIFLKLKGIEYLTFIADLFEMSTEERIKKIEDLSKRFELYNYLDNRIESYSHGMRQKLMIIASLIHSPQNWILDEPMVGLDPKASYELKKEMRKLANENRCVFFSTHVLDVAEKLCSRVAIIKKGE
;
A
#
# COMPACT_ATOMS: atom_id res chain seq x y z
N MET A 1 -4.66 1.87 -14.02
CA MET A 1 -3.86 2.80 -14.85
C MET A 1 -2.71 3.43 -14.05
N ILE A 2 -2.92 4.24 -13.01
CA ILE A 2 -1.81 4.91 -12.25
C ILE A 2 -0.71 3.94 -11.79
N THR A 3 -1.09 2.76 -11.31
CA THR A 3 -0.16 1.70 -10.86
C THR A 3 0.46 0.88 -11.99
N GLY A 4 0.04 1.14 -13.23
CA GLY A 4 0.51 0.41 -14.43
C GLY A 4 -0.05 -1.01 -14.59
N ILE A 5 -1.07 -1.41 -13.81
CA ILE A 5 -1.77 -2.70 -13.97
C ILE A 5 -2.62 -2.70 -15.23
N LEU A 6 -3.28 -1.58 -15.50
CA LEU A 6 -4.08 -1.37 -16.71
C LEU A 6 -3.36 -0.39 -17.63
N GLU A 7 -3.36 -0.69 -18.92
CA GLU A 7 -2.82 0.21 -19.95
C GLU A 7 -3.65 1.48 -20.07
N ILE A 8 -2.99 2.58 -20.44
CA ILE A 8 -3.63 3.85 -20.75
C ILE A 8 -4.11 3.80 -22.19
N THR A 9 -5.40 4.05 -22.41
CA THR A 9 -5.97 4.05 -23.75
C THR A 9 -5.68 5.37 -24.48
N ASP A 10 -5.70 6.50 -23.76
CA ASP A 10 -5.43 7.83 -24.27
C ASP A 10 -4.99 8.75 -23.12
N GLY A 11 -4.23 9.80 -23.44
CA GLY A 11 -3.72 10.75 -22.47
C GLY A 11 -2.41 10.32 -21.80
N GLU A 12 -2.04 11.01 -20.71
CA GLU A 12 -0.80 10.80 -19.97
C GLU A 12 -1.05 10.82 -18.46
N ILE A 13 -0.31 9.98 -17.74
CA ILE A 13 -0.28 10.00 -16.27
C ILE A 13 1.15 10.27 -15.82
N LEU A 14 1.32 11.31 -15.00
CA LEU A 14 2.59 11.67 -14.39
C LEU A 14 2.53 11.40 -12.88
N VAL A 15 3.56 10.75 -12.36
CA VAL A 15 3.80 10.55 -10.92
C VAL A 15 5.10 11.27 -10.56
N ASP A 16 5.00 12.31 -9.74
CA ASP A 16 6.13 13.20 -9.40
C ASP A 16 6.85 13.72 -10.67
N GLY A 17 6.09 14.08 -11.71
CA GLY A 17 6.60 14.54 -13.00
C GLY A 17 7.22 13.45 -13.89
N LYS A 18 7.13 12.17 -13.49
CA LYS A 18 7.60 11.03 -14.28
C LYS A 18 6.42 10.35 -14.97
N SER A 19 6.50 10.21 -16.29
CA SER A 19 5.48 9.51 -17.06
C SER A 19 5.51 8.01 -16.77
N ILE A 20 4.35 7.41 -16.49
CA ILE A 20 4.25 5.96 -16.27
C ILE A 20 4.44 5.15 -17.57
N ILE A 21 4.46 5.80 -18.73
CA ILE A 21 4.71 5.20 -20.04
C ILE A 21 6.19 5.27 -20.38
N THR A 22 6.80 6.45 -20.33
CA THR A 22 8.19 6.67 -20.76
C THR A 22 9.21 6.44 -19.67
N ASN A 23 8.84 6.63 -18.40
CA ASN A 23 9.70 6.43 -17.23
C ASN A 23 9.02 5.51 -16.18
N PRO A 24 8.59 4.29 -16.55
CA PRO A 24 7.74 3.46 -15.69
C PRO A 24 8.41 3.01 -14.40
N ILE A 25 9.72 2.77 -14.40
CA ILE A 25 10.45 2.31 -13.23
C ILE A 25 10.54 3.43 -12.19
N GLU A 26 10.96 4.62 -12.60
CA GLU A 26 11.09 5.79 -11.72
C GLU A 26 9.72 6.21 -11.16
N ALA A 27 8.68 6.20 -11.98
CA ALA A 27 7.33 6.50 -11.55
C ALA A 27 6.83 5.48 -10.51
N LYS A 28 7.05 4.18 -10.74
CA LYS A 28 6.62 3.10 -9.83
C LYS A 28 7.43 3.08 -8.53
N LYS A 29 8.72 3.45 -8.55
CA LYS A 29 9.54 3.58 -7.32
C LYS A 29 8.96 4.61 -6.34
N ALA A 30 8.23 5.61 -6.82
CA ALA A 30 7.58 6.61 -5.98
C ALA A 30 6.22 6.16 -5.41
N ILE A 31 5.70 4.99 -5.81
CA ILE A 31 4.37 4.51 -5.46
C ILE A 31 4.45 3.37 -4.46
N GLY A 32 3.69 3.44 -3.37
CA GLY A 32 3.24 2.29 -2.59
C GLY A 32 1.82 1.94 -2.98
N PHE A 33 1.55 0.69 -3.31
CA PHE A 33 0.22 0.27 -3.77
C PHE A 33 -0.34 -0.87 -2.92
N VAL A 34 -1.60 -0.74 -2.54
CA VAL A 34 -2.41 -1.79 -1.90
C VAL A 34 -3.59 -2.08 -2.81
N SER A 35 -3.66 -3.31 -3.34
CA SER A 35 -4.78 -3.79 -4.14
C SER A 35 -5.96 -4.20 -3.25
N ASP A 36 -7.15 -4.27 -3.82
CA ASP A 36 -8.35 -4.86 -3.23
C ASP A 36 -8.26 -6.38 -3.05
N ASP A 37 -7.45 -7.07 -3.89
CA ASP A 37 -7.21 -8.53 -3.76
C ASP A 37 -5.88 -8.82 -3.05
N PRO A 38 -5.92 -9.32 -1.80
CA PRO A 38 -4.71 -9.65 -1.05
C PRO A 38 -4.17 -11.08 -1.31
N ASN A 39 -4.66 -11.78 -2.32
CA ASN A 39 -4.26 -13.16 -2.63
C ASN A 39 -3.01 -13.22 -3.52
N ILE A 40 -1.91 -12.64 -3.04
CA ILE A 40 -0.64 -12.61 -3.76
C ILE A 40 0.41 -13.46 -3.06
N PHE A 41 1.31 -14.07 -3.81
CA PHE A 41 2.48 -14.82 -3.32
C PHE A 41 2.19 -15.83 -2.21
N LEU A 42 1.06 -16.53 -2.26
CA LEU A 42 0.54 -17.41 -1.20
C LEU A 42 1.54 -18.49 -0.73
N LYS A 43 2.46 -18.93 -1.58
CA LYS A 43 3.46 -19.96 -1.27
C LYS A 43 4.65 -19.44 -0.45
N LEU A 44 4.88 -18.14 -0.44
CA LEU A 44 5.96 -17.52 0.33
C LEU A 44 5.56 -17.40 1.81
N LYS A 45 6.57 -17.32 2.68
CA LYS A 45 6.39 -16.82 4.05
C LYS A 45 6.20 -15.30 4.03
N GLY A 46 5.53 -14.75 5.05
CA GLY A 46 5.37 -13.30 5.18
C GLY A 46 6.70 -12.55 5.16
N ILE A 47 7.72 -13.06 5.88
CA ILE A 47 9.06 -12.47 5.92
C ILE A 47 9.76 -12.53 4.55
N GLU A 48 9.61 -13.62 3.81
CA GLU A 48 10.20 -13.77 2.47
C GLU A 48 9.60 -12.75 1.51
N TYR A 49 8.27 -12.57 1.55
CA TYR A 49 7.58 -11.59 0.74
C TYR A 49 8.01 -10.16 1.06
N LEU A 50 8.06 -9.77 2.35
CA LEU A 50 8.50 -8.42 2.74
C LEU A 50 9.98 -8.17 2.38
N THR A 51 10.82 -9.20 2.49
CA THR A 51 12.22 -9.14 2.08
C THR A 51 12.33 -8.92 0.57
N PHE A 52 11.59 -9.69 -0.22
CA PHE A 52 11.55 -9.56 -1.66
C PHE A 52 11.13 -8.14 -2.11
N ILE A 53 10.08 -7.58 -1.47
CA ILE A 53 9.66 -6.19 -1.76
C ILE A 53 10.78 -5.20 -1.42
N ALA A 54 11.42 -5.34 -0.25
CA ALA A 54 12.52 -4.46 0.14
C ALA A 54 13.71 -4.52 -0.84
N ASP A 55 14.02 -5.71 -1.35
CA ASP A 55 15.07 -5.92 -2.35
C ASP A 55 14.72 -5.25 -3.69
N LEU A 56 13.45 -5.29 -4.13
CA LEU A 56 12.99 -4.58 -5.33
C LEU A 56 13.19 -3.06 -5.24
N PHE A 57 13.10 -2.50 -4.04
CA PHE A 57 13.35 -1.08 -3.78
C PHE A 57 14.79 -0.78 -3.36
N GLU A 58 15.71 -1.74 -3.53
CA GLU A 58 17.14 -1.58 -3.28
C GLU A 58 17.48 -1.11 -1.84
N MET A 59 16.65 -1.50 -0.85
CA MET A 59 16.85 -1.12 0.54
C MET A 59 18.05 -1.82 1.16
N SER A 60 18.81 -1.10 2.00
CA SER A 60 19.88 -1.72 2.78
C SER A 60 19.34 -2.78 3.75
N THR A 61 20.16 -3.76 4.08
CA THR A 61 19.74 -4.83 5.01
C THR A 61 19.33 -4.27 6.38
N GLU A 62 20.03 -3.26 6.86
CA GLU A 62 19.73 -2.63 8.16
C GLU A 62 18.37 -1.90 8.15
N GLU A 63 18.11 -1.07 7.12
CA GLU A 63 16.84 -0.37 6.95
C GLU A 63 15.68 -1.34 6.80
N ARG A 64 15.86 -2.39 5.99
CA ARG A 64 14.87 -3.44 5.76
C ARG A 64 14.45 -4.11 7.07
N ILE A 65 15.40 -4.60 7.86
CA ILE A 65 15.12 -5.28 9.13
C ILE A 65 14.34 -4.34 10.06
N LYS A 66 14.80 -3.10 10.23
CA LYS A 66 14.15 -2.11 11.09
C LYS A 66 12.72 -1.80 10.64
N LYS A 67 12.50 -1.61 9.34
CA LYS A 67 11.18 -1.29 8.77
C LYS A 67 10.21 -2.48 8.89
N ILE A 68 10.66 -3.69 8.57
CA ILE A 68 9.84 -4.90 8.69
C ILE A 68 9.43 -5.10 10.15
N GLU A 69 10.36 -4.99 11.09
CA GLU A 69 10.07 -5.16 12.50
C GLU A 69 9.08 -4.12 13.02
N ASP A 70 9.31 -2.82 12.77
CA ASP A 70 8.44 -1.73 13.22
C ASP A 70 7.02 -1.89 12.66
N LEU A 71 6.88 -1.99 11.33
CA LEU A 71 5.57 -2.06 10.69
C LEU A 71 4.82 -3.34 11.09
N SER A 72 5.49 -4.49 11.12
CA SER A 72 4.83 -5.75 11.47
C SER A 72 4.38 -5.81 12.93
N LYS A 73 5.10 -5.19 13.85
CA LYS A 73 4.65 -5.04 15.25
C LYS A 73 3.43 -4.12 15.35
N ARG A 74 3.43 -2.99 14.66
CA ARG A 74 2.31 -2.03 14.66
C ARG A 74 1.02 -2.64 14.12
N PHE A 75 1.10 -3.45 13.06
CA PHE A 75 -0.04 -4.16 12.48
C PHE A 75 -0.30 -5.54 13.11
N GLU A 76 0.40 -5.90 14.19
CA GLU A 76 0.25 -7.17 14.92
C GLU A 76 0.44 -8.42 14.04
N LEU A 77 1.36 -8.35 13.09
CA LEU A 77 1.68 -9.45 12.18
C LEU A 77 3.05 -10.08 12.47
N TYR A 78 3.87 -9.48 13.33
CA TYR A 78 5.27 -9.85 13.57
C TYR A 78 5.46 -11.33 13.90
N ASN A 79 4.65 -11.87 14.82
CA ASN A 79 4.76 -13.26 15.27
C ASN A 79 4.31 -14.30 14.23
N TYR A 80 3.75 -13.85 13.11
CA TYR A 80 3.24 -14.71 12.04
C TYR A 80 4.12 -14.67 10.80
N LEU A 81 5.15 -13.83 10.74
CA LEU A 81 5.95 -13.60 9.53
C LEU A 81 6.65 -14.88 9.02
N ASP A 82 6.96 -15.83 9.89
CA ASP A 82 7.55 -17.11 9.51
C ASP A 82 6.55 -18.12 8.92
N ASN A 83 5.25 -17.84 9.01
CA ASN A 83 4.21 -18.69 8.44
C ASN A 83 4.01 -18.36 6.96
N ARG A 84 3.54 -19.35 6.18
CA ARG A 84 3.16 -19.15 4.78
C ARG A 84 1.93 -18.26 4.67
N ILE A 85 1.92 -17.38 3.68
CA ILE A 85 0.81 -16.44 3.41
C ILE A 85 -0.50 -17.19 3.14
N GLU A 86 -0.45 -18.39 2.57
CA GLU A 86 -1.66 -19.23 2.37
C GLU A 86 -2.40 -19.55 3.68
N SER A 87 -1.68 -19.61 4.82
CA SER A 87 -2.28 -19.85 6.14
C SER A 87 -2.89 -18.60 6.80
N TYR A 88 -2.65 -17.41 6.21
CA TYR A 88 -3.16 -16.15 6.77
C TYR A 88 -4.66 -16.01 6.53
N SER A 89 -5.37 -15.42 7.49
CA SER A 89 -6.72 -14.92 7.26
C SER A 89 -6.71 -13.80 6.22
N HIS A 90 -7.87 -13.46 5.66
CA HIS A 90 -8.00 -12.33 4.74
C HIS A 90 -7.43 -11.03 5.35
N GLY A 91 -7.81 -10.71 6.58
CA GLY A 91 -7.29 -9.52 7.28
C GLY A 91 -5.78 -9.55 7.52
N MET A 92 -5.18 -10.72 7.78
CA MET A 92 -3.72 -10.84 7.90
C MET A 92 -3.03 -10.60 6.56
N ARG A 93 -3.58 -11.09 5.45
CA ARG A 93 -3.06 -10.82 4.09
C ARG A 93 -3.15 -9.33 3.77
N GLN A 94 -4.29 -8.70 4.10
CA GLN A 94 -4.46 -7.26 3.92
C GLN A 94 -3.42 -6.45 4.72
N LYS A 95 -3.20 -6.80 6.00
CA LYS A 95 -2.14 -6.20 6.83
C LYS A 95 -0.75 -6.36 6.19
N LEU A 96 -0.44 -7.54 5.65
CA LEU A 96 0.84 -7.82 5.00
C LEU A 96 1.06 -6.91 3.76
N MET A 97 0.02 -6.73 2.94
CA MET A 97 0.07 -5.83 1.79
C MET A 97 0.28 -4.37 2.19
N ILE A 98 -0.41 -3.92 3.23
CA ILE A 98 -0.23 -2.58 3.79
C ILE A 98 1.22 -2.39 4.24
N ILE A 99 1.79 -3.36 4.98
CA ILE A 99 3.19 -3.31 5.41
C ILE A 99 4.12 -3.26 4.20
N ALA A 100 3.93 -4.14 3.22
CA ALA A 100 4.74 -4.19 2.01
C ALA A 100 4.73 -2.87 1.22
N SER A 101 3.56 -2.23 1.11
CA SER A 101 3.41 -0.95 0.42
C SER A 101 4.07 0.23 1.13
N LEU A 102 4.32 0.12 2.43
CA LEU A 102 4.92 1.17 3.27
C LEU A 102 6.43 1.00 3.46
N ILE A 103 6.97 -0.20 3.20
CA ILE A 103 8.34 -0.57 3.61
C ILE A 103 9.40 0.36 3.02
N HIS A 104 9.24 0.77 1.76
CA HIS A 104 10.14 1.68 1.04
C HIS A 104 9.82 3.17 1.23
N SER A 105 8.89 3.49 2.15
CA SER A 105 8.49 4.87 2.45
C SER A 105 8.04 5.69 1.23
N PRO A 106 7.00 5.25 0.50
CA PRO A 106 6.59 5.84 -0.77
C PRO A 106 6.22 7.31 -0.64
N GLN A 107 6.45 8.10 -1.70
CA GLN A 107 5.98 9.48 -1.80
C GLN A 107 4.47 9.53 -2.08
N ASN A 108 3.98 8.56 -2.86
CA ASN A 108 2.57 8.44 -3.23
C ASN A 108 2.03 7.09 -2.76
N TRP A 109 1.09 7.09 -1.83
CA TRP A 109 0.47 5.87 -1.31
C TRP A 109 -0.92 5.70 -1.87
N ILE A 110 -1.11 4.69 -2.73
CA ILE A 110 -2.35 4.39 -3.45
C ILE A 110 -2.96 3.13 -2.85
N LEU A 111 -4.23 3.21 -2.43
CA LEU A 111 -4.90 2.09 -1.77
C LEU A 111 -6.30 1.89 -2.37
N ASP A 112 -6.58 0.64 -2.71
CA ASP A 112 -7.91 0.24 -3.19
C ASP A 112 -8.67 -0.47 -2.08
N GLU A 113 -9.79 0.14 -1.63
CA GLU A 113 -10.66 -0.34 -0.53
C GLU A 113 -9.89 -0.85 0.70
N PRO A 114 -8.90 -0.13 1.24
CA PRO A 114 -7.90 -0.66 2.17
C PRO A 114 -8.45 -1.04 3.56
N MET A 115 -9.67 -0.63 3.89
CA MET A 115 -10.30 -0.91 5.19
C MET A 115 -11.02 -2.26 5.21
N VAL A 116 -11.28 -2.84 4.04
CA VAL A 116 -12.01 -4.11 3.92
C VAL A 116 -11.21 -5.25 4.57
N GLY A 117 -11.89 -6.01 5.43
CA GLY A 117 -11.30 -7.17 6.12
C GLY A 117 -10.37 -6.85 7.29
N LEU A 118 -10.11 -5.57 7.59
CA LEU A 118 -9.30 -5.19 8.74
C LEU A 118 -10.13 -5.19 10.04
N ASP A 119 -9.50 -5.64 11.11
CA ASP A 119 -10.02 -5.44 12.46
C ASP A 119 -9.96 -3.95 12.89
N PRO A 120 -10.71 -3.54 13.95
CA PRO A 120 -10.76 -2.15 14.37
C PRO A 120 -9.40 -1.54 14.71
N LYS A 121 -8.46 -2.34 15.27
CA LYS A 121 -7.14 -1.87 15.66
C LYS A 121 -6.26 -1.62 14.44
N ALA A 122 -6.25 -2.55 13.48
CA ALA A 122 -5.53 -2.38 12.23
C ALA A 122 -6.09 -1.20 11.41
N SER A 123 -7.42 -1.04 11.36
CA SER A 123 -8.06 0.12 10.73
C SER A 123 -7.67 1.44 11.39
N TYR A 124 -7.52 1.47 12.70
CA TYR A 124 -7.04 2.65 13.43
C TYR A 124 -5.59 2.98 13.06
N GLU A 125 -4.68 1.97 13.08
CA GLU A 125 -3.27 2.16 12.71
C GLU A 125 -3.12 2.58 11.24
N LEU A 126 -3.91 2.02 10.34
CA LEU A 126 -3.94 2.43 8.94
C LEU A 126 -4.32 3.91 8.79
N LYS A 127 -5.41 4.34 9.42
CA LYS A 127 -5.85 5.76 9.40
C LYS A 127 -4.81 6.71 10.00
N LYS A 128 -4.13 6.28 11.05
CA LYS A 128 -3.04 7.03 11.68
C LYS A 128 -1.85 7.20 10.73
N GLU A 129 -1.47 6.14 10.02
CA GLU A 129 -0.40 6.20 9.03
C GLU A 129 -0.76 7.08 7.83
N MET A 130 -2.01 7.00 7.34
CA MET A 130 -2.51 7.89 6.28
C MET A 130 -2.37 9.38 6.68
N ARG A 131 -2.80 9.73 7.88
CA ARG A 131 -2.67 11.11 8.39
C ARG A 131 -1.22 11.53 8.56
N LYS A 132 -0.36 10.62 9.07
CA LYS A 132 1.06 10.88 9.24
C LYS A 132 1.70 11.22 7.90
N LEU A 133 1.51 10.39 6.87
CA LEU A 133 2.06 10.62 5.55
C LEU A 133 1.54 11.93 4.92
N ALA A 134 0.25 12.21 5.05
CA ALA A 134 -0.33 13.48 4.57
C ALA A 134 0.29 14.70 5.26
N ASN A 135 0.56 14.63 6.58
CA ASN A 135 1.24 15.68 7.33
C ASN A 135 2.72 15.84 6.95
N GLU A 136 3.34 14.80 6.41
CA GLU A 136 4.70 14.83 5.84
C GLU A 136 4.73 15.32 4.38
N ASN A 137 3.64 15.91 3.87
CA ASN A 137 3.47 16.36 2.48
C ASN A 137 3.60 15.22 1.45
N ARG A 138 3.21 14.03 1.81
CA ARG A 138 3.09 12.89 0.90
C ARG A 138 1.66 12.75 0.39
N CYS A 139 1.50 12.21 -0.80
CA CYS A 139 0.19 11.95 -1.35
C CYS A 139 -0.38 10.64 -0.80
N VAL A 140 -1.59 10.67 -0.25
CA VAL A 140 -2.37 9.48 0.10
C VAL A 140 -3.65 9.51 -0.73
N PHE A 141 -3.79 8.55 -1.64
CA PHE A 141 -4.94 8.41 -2.52
C PHE A 141 -5.60 7.04 -2.29
N PHE A 142 -6.86 7.01 -1.93
CA PHE A 142 -7.56 5.76 -1.70
C PHE A 142 -9.00 5.77 -2.22
N SER A 143 -9.46 4.60 -2.65
CA SER A 143 -10.87 4.37 -2.95
C SER A 143 -11.62 3.97 -1.69
N THR A 144 -12.88 4.33 -1.59
CA THR A 144 -13.80 3.82 -0.58
C THR A 144 -15.25 4.05 -0.98
N HIS A 145 -16.12 3.12 -0.61
CA HIS A 145 -17.57 3.28 -0.69
C HIS A 145 -18.19 3.78 0.64
N VAL A 146 -17.37 4.00 1.68
CA VAL A 146 -17.81 4.44 3.01
C VAL A 146 -17.60 5.95 3.13
N LEU A 147 -18.66 6.73 2.92
CA LEU A 147 -18.62 8.20 2.93
C LEU A 147 -18.06 8.78 4.23
N ASP A 148 -18.42 8.23 5.38
CA ASP A 148 -17.93 8.66 6.71
C ASP A 148 -16.39 8.58 6.83
N VAL A 149 -15.76 7.64 6.12
CA VAL A 149 -14.31 7.48 6.09
C VAL A 149 -13.70 8.59 5.24
N ALA A 150 -14.26 8.83 4.05
CA ALA A 150 -13.81 9.89 3.17
C ALA A 150 -13.92 11.27 3.84
N GLU A 151 -15.07 11.58 4.44
CA GLU A 151 -15.31 12.86 5.14
C GLU A 151 -14.29 13.13 6.27
N LYS A 152 -13.94 12.10 7.06
CA LYS A 152 -13.06 12.25 8.22
C LYS A 152 -11.57 12.22 7.90
N LEU A 153 -11.18 11.67 6.76
CA LEU A 153 -9.76 11.47 6.40
C LEU A 153 -9.28 12.35 5.25
N CYS A 154 -10.15 12.64 4.27
CA CYS A 154 -9.73 13.29 3.04
C CYS A 154 -9.78 14.81 3.14
N SER A 155 -8.76 15.48 2.61
CA SER A 155 -8.78 16.92 2.32
C SER A 155 -9.52 17.23 1.01
N ARG A 156 -9.60 16.25 0.10
CA ARG A 156 -10.32 16.33 -1.19
C ARG A 156 -11.01 15.00 -1.46
N VAL A 157 -12.18 15.05 -2.06
CA VAL A 157 -12.96 13.88 -2.46
C VAL A 157 -13.35 14.05 -3.93
N ALA A 158 -13.17 12.98 -4.70
CA ALA A 158 -13.72 12.88 -6.06
C ALA A 158 -14.81 11.80 -6.06
N ILE A 159 -15.96 12.13 -6.63
CA ILE A 159 -17.06 11.17 -6.80
C ILE A 159 -17.11 10.81 -8.27
N ILE A 160 -16.98 9.53 -8.59
CA ILE A 160 -17.00 9.02 -9.96
C ILE A 160 -18.32 8.29 -10.18
N LYS A 161 -19.06 8.68 -11.23
CA LYS A 161 -20.29 8.02 -11.66
C LYS A 161 -20.20 7.74 -13.17
N LYS A 162 -20.23 6.45 -13.55
CA LYS A 162 -20.14 6.00 -14.95
C LYS A 162 -18.89 6.51 -15.71
N GLY A 163 -17.79 6.73 -15.02
CA GLY A 163 -16.53 7.22 -15.61
C GLY A 163 -16.40 8.76 -15.68
N GLU A 164 -17.38 9.49 -15.14
CA GLU A 164 -17.42 10.97 -15.06
C GLU A 164 -17.41 11.41 -13.59
#